data_6c02074cfb4ecfecbcb10df487b9b8f1
#
_entry.id   6c02074cfb4ecfecbcb10df487b9b8f1
#
_cell.length_a   1.000
_cell.length_b   1.000
_cell.length_c   1.000
_cell.angle_alpha   90.00
_cell.angle_beta   90.00
_cell.angle_gamma   90.00
#
_symmetry.space_group_name_H-M   'P 1'
#
loop_
_entity.id
_entity.type
_entity.pdbx_description
1 polymer ?
#
loop_
_entity_poly.entity_id
_entity_poly.type
_entity_poly.pdbx_seq_one_letter_code
_entity_poly.pdbx_strand_id
1 'polypeptide(L)'
;MTIFQIQCFLNVAEYLNFTEAANHLFVAQSSLSRNVSNLEEELGMKLFVRTKKYVRLTSSGAILYEEFSKLMKLGEAAIQKARNAELGENGSIVLGVIETQRSENFLPHALHLLRENHPNIRIDIISGNFH
;
A
#
# COMPACT_ATOMS: atom_id res chain seq x y z
N MET A 1 16.51 -4.80 -8.02
CA MET A 1 15.21 -4.12 -7.89
C MET A 1 15.04 -3.58 -6.49
N THR A 2 14.66 -2.34 -6.37
CA THR A 2 14.51 -1.72 -5.06
C THR A 2 13.08 -1.27 -4.87
N ILE A 3 12.71 -1.02 -3.62
CA ILE A 3 11.36 -0.54 -3.33
C ILE A 3 11.15 0.83 -3.97
N PHE A 4 12.19 1.66 -3.99
CA PHE A 4 12.07 2.97 -4.62
C PHE A 4 11.79 2.84 -6.11
N GLN A 5 12.41 1.87 -6.79
CA GLN A 5 12.15 1.65 -8.20
C GLN A 5 10.70 1.22 -8.41
N ILE A 6 10.18 0.39 -7.51
CA ILE A 6 8.78 -0.02 -7.59
C ILE A 6 7.88 1.19 -7.37
N GLN A 7 8.19 2.04 -6.41
CA GLN A 7 7.41 3.24 -6.17
C GLN A 7 7.42 4.17 -7.37
N CYS A 8 8.56 4.32 -8.01
CA CYS A 8 8.66 5.15 -9.20
C CYS A 8 7.76 4.60 -10.30
N PHE A 9 7.82 3.29 -10.51
CA PHE A 9 7.00 2.63 -11.51
C PHE A 9 5.51 2.82 -11.21
N LEU A 10 5.11 2.59 -9.96
CA LEU A 10 3.69 2.69 -9.60
C LEU A 10 3.17 4.12 -9.77
N ASN A 11 3.98 5.10 -9.46
CA ASN A 11 3.56 6.48 -9.60
C ASN A 11 3.43 6.89 -11.07
N VAL A 12 4.35 6.45 -11.92
CA VAL A 12 4.22 6.75 -13.32
C VAL A 12 2.99 6.04 -13.89
N ALA A 13 2.73 4.82 -13.44
CA ALA A 13 1.57 4.08 -13.91
C ALA A 13 0.26 4.76 -13.51
N GLU A 14 0.25 5.35 -12.33
CA GLU A 14 -0.94 6.02 -11.87
C GLU A 14 -1.20 7.32 -12.59
N TYR A 15 -0.19 8.14 -12.79
CA TYR A 15 -0.38 9.42 -13.43
C TYR A 15 -0.21 9.40 -14.94
N LEU A 16 0.44 8.37 -15.45
CA LEU A 16 0.79 8.24 -16.87
C LEU A 16 1.50 9.50 -17.36
N ASN A 17 2.32 10.07 -16.50
CA ASN A 17 3.03 11.30 -16.76
C ASN A 17 4.23 11.34 -15.85
N PHE A 18 5.42 11.36 -16.44
CA PHE A 18 6.65 11.31 -15.65
C PHE A 18 6.87 12.54 -14.79
N THR A 19 6.49 13.71 -15.30
CA THR A 19 6.66 14.94 -14.55
C THR A 19 5.73 14.96 -13.33
N GLU A 20 4.48 14.57 -13.53
CA GLU A 20 3.53 14.54 -12.43
C GLU A 20 3.95 13.51 -11.39
N ALA A 21 4.40 12.36 -11.83
CA ALA A 21 4.85 11.31 -10.91
C ALA A 21 6.04 11.80 -10.09
N ALA A 22 6.98 12.48 -10.74
CA ALA A 22 8.16 12.99 -10.05
C ALA A 22 7.77 14.04 -9.02
N ASN A 23 6.81 14.89 -9.36
CA ASN A 23 6.33 15.90 -8.43
C ASN A 23 5.67 15.25 -7.22
N HIS A 24 4.92 14.20 -7.45
CA HIS A 24 4.24 13.51 -6.36
C HIS A 24 5.25 12.86 -5.42
N LEU A 25 6.34 12.34 -5.96
CA LEU A 25 7.35 11.70 -5.14
C LEU A 25 8.43 12.64 -4.64
N PHE A 26 8.32 13.93 -5.00
CA PHE A 26 9.29 14.94 -4.61
C PHE A 26 10.71 14.59 -5.05
N VAL A 27 10.84 14.12 -6.28
CA VAL A 27 12.15 13.82 -6.84
C VAL A 27 12.28 14.46 -8.21
N ALA A 28 13.50 14.50 -8.72
CA ALA A 28 13.71 15.05 -10.05
C ALA A 28 13.18 14.08 -11.09
N GLN A 29 12.65 14.61 -12.18
CA GLN A 29 12.13 13.78 -13.22
C GLN A 29 13.21 12.88 -13.83
N SER A 30 14.43 13.37 -13.94
CA SER A 30 15.52 12.57 -14.48
C SER A 30 15.81 11.37 -13.59
N SER A 31 15.72 11.55 -12.28
CA SER A 31 15.96 10.46 -11.34
C SER A 31 14.84 9.42 -11.45
N LEU A 32 13.60 9.89 -11.52
CA LEU A 32 12.46 9.00 -11.64
C LEU A 32 12.56 8.19 -12.93
N SER A 33 12.86 8.87 -14.03
CA SER A 33 12.94 8.22 -15.32
C SER A 33 14.05 7.17 -15.36
N ARG A 34 15.18 7.49 -14.73
CA ARG A 34 16.29 6.54 -14.68
C ARG A 34 15.91 5.31 -13.85
N ASN A 35 15.24 5.52 -12.73
CA ASN A 35 14.85 4.40 -11.89
C ASN A 35 13.86 3.48 -12.60
N VAL A 36 12.94 4.04 -13.36
CA VAL A 36 12.00 3.23 -14.13
C VAL A 36 12.74 2.46 -15.23
N SER A 37 13.65 3.14 -15.93
CA SER A 37 14.41 2.47 -16.98
C SER A 37 15.29 1.35 -16.43
N ASN A 38 15.90 1.59 -15.27
CA ASN A 38 16.73 0.57 -14.65
C ASN A 38 15.88 -0.64 -14.24
N LEU A 39 14.67 -0.40 -13.78
CA LEU A 39 13.78 -1.48 -13.42
C LEU A 39 13.42 -2.30 -14.67
N GLU A 40 13.08 -1.60 -15.77
CA GLU A 40 12.76 -2.29 -17.01
C GLU A 40 13.94 -3.12 -17.49
N GLU A 41 15.12 -2.56 -17.37
CA GLU A 41 16.30 -3.26 -17.82
C GLU A 41 16.58 -4.50 -16.98
N GLU A 42 16.45 -4.37 -15.68
CA GLU A 42 16.68 -5.49 -14.79
C GLU A 42 15.67 -6.60 -15.01
N LEU A 43 14.42 -6.24 -15.27
CA LEU A 43 13.38 -7.23 -15.50
C LEU A 43 13.38 -7.76 -16.92
N GLY A 44 14.11 -7.10 -17.81
CA GLY A 44 14.17 -7.54 -19.20
C GLY A 44 12.87 -7.32 -19.95
N MET A 45 12.08 -6.36 -19.57
CA MET A 45 10.81 -6.07 -20.23
C MET A 45 10.46 -4.61 -20.12
N LYS A 46 9.75 -4.09 -21.10
CA LYS A 46 9.30 -2.71 -21.04
C LYS A 46 7.98 -2.67 -20.31
N LEU A 47 7.84 -1.72 -19.42
CA LEU A 47 6.63 -1.56 -18.66
C LEU A 47 5.78 -0.43 -19.20
N PHE A 48 6.39 0.52 -19.91
CA PHE A 48 5.68 1.63 -20.50
C PHE A 48 5.97 1.81 -21.97
N VAL A 49 4.99 2.29 -22.71
CA VAL A 49 5.18 2.76 -24.06
C VAL A 49 5.25 4.28 -23.94
N ARG A 50 6.37 4.86 -24.35
CA ARG A 50 6.58 6.29 -24.23
C ARG A 50 6.68 6.90 -25.59
N THR A 51 5.83 7.88 -25.90
CA THR A 51 5.95 8.64 -27.11
C THR A 51 5.93 10.10 -26.71
N LYS A 52 6.11 10.98 -27.68
CA LYS A 52 6.07 12.39 -27.36
C LYS A 52 4.67 12.81 -26.96
N LYS A 53 3.67 12.05 -27.33
CA LYS A 53 2.30 12.40 -27.03
C LYS A 53 1.70 11.74 -25.82
N TYR A 54 2.19 10.59 -25.44
CA TYR A 54 1.60 9.89 -24.32
C TYR A 54 2.53 8.86 -23.69
N VAL A 55 2.15 8.44 -22.50
CA VAL A 55 2.80 7.34 -21.80
C VAL A 55 1.67 6.39 -21.44
N ARG A 56 1.86 5.11 -21.70
CA ARG A 56 0.85 4.14 -21.30
C ARG A 56 1.54 2.83 -20.93
N LEU A 57 0.82 1.97 -20.21
CA LEU A 57 1.39 0.70 -19.78
C LEU A 57 1.42 -0.31 -20.91
N THR A 58 2.44 -1.14 -20.91
CA THR A 58 2.45 -2.31 -21.77
C THR A 58 1.61 -3.37 -21.07
N SER A 59 1.42 -4.53 -21.71
CA SER A 59 0.72 -5.63 -21.07
C SER A 59 1.46 -6.08 -19.82
N SER A 60 2.79 -6.16 -19.90
CA SER A 60 3.61 -6.51 -18.73
C SER A 60 3.46 -5.45 -17.65
N GLY A 61 3.45 -4.19 -18.05
CA GLY A 61 3.31 -3.10 -17.09
C GLY A 61 1.97 -3.16 -16.38
N ALA A 62 0.90 -3.49 -17.10
CA ALA A 62 -0.41 -3.58 -16.48
C ALA A 62 -0.46 -4.68 -15.43
N ILE A 63 0.15 -5.81 -15.74
CA ILE A 63 0.19 -6.92 -14.79
C ILE A 63 1.00 -6.53 -13.56
N LEU A 64 2.17 -5.95 -13.76
CA LEU A 64 3.01 -5.58 -12.64
C LEU A 64 2.43 -4.44 -11.81
N TYR A 65 1.69 -3.55 -12.46
CA TYR A 65 1.04 -2.47 -11.71
C TYR A 65 0.09 -3.06 -10.67
N GLU A 66 -0.69 -4.04 -11.07
CA GLU A 66 -1.61 -4.65 -10.17
C GLU A 66 -0.90 -5.47 -9.08
N GLU A 67 0.06 -6.27 -9.48
CA GLU A 67 0.76 -7.13 -8.52
C GLU A 67 1.67 -6.36 -7.59
N PHE A 68 2.38 -5.37 -8.09
CA PHE A 68 3.25 -4.56 -7.25
C PHE A 68 2.45 -3.68 -6.30
N SER A 69 1.24 -3.26 -6.71
CA SER A 69 0.38 -2.50 -5.81
C SER A 69 0.00 -3.36 -4.61
N LYS A 70 -0.29 -4.63 -4.84
CA LYS A 70 -0.60 -5.55 -3.75
C LYS A 70 0.62 -5.77 -2.87
N LEU A 71 1.79 -5.89 -3.47
CA LEU A 71 3.02 -6.10 -2.74
C LEU A 71 3.30 -4.93 -1.80
N MET A 72 3.10 -3.71 -2.29
CA MET A 72 3.34 -2.54 -1.46
C MET A 72 2.36 -2.48 -0.29
N LYS A 73 1.11 -2.86 -0.52
CA LYS A 73 0.13 -2.87 0.55
C LYS A 73 0.48 -3.92 1.60
N LEU A 74 0.98 -5.07 1.16
CA LEU A 74 1.40 -6.10 2.09
C LEU A 74 2.58 -5.61 2.93
N GLY A 75 3.50 -4.88 2.30
CA GLY A 75 4.64 -4.34 3.02
C GLY A 75 4.22 -3.32 4.06
N GLU A 76 3.29 -2.44 3.70
CA GLU A 76 2.79 -1.45 4.63
C GLU A 76 2.08 -2.11 5.81
N ALA A 77 1.29 -3.13 5.52
CA ALA A 77 0.60 -3.85 6.57
C ALA A 77 1.58 -4.56 7.51
N ALA A 78 2.66 -5.09 6.95
CA ALA A 78 3.68 -5.76 7.75
C ALA A 78 4.35 -4.78 8.71
N ILE A 79 4.65 -3.57 8.22
CA ILE A 79 5.27 -2.55 9.04
C ILE A 79 4.32 -2.15 10.17
N GLN A 80 3.04 -2.04 9.84
CA GLN A 80 2.07 -1.65 10.84
C GLN A 80 1.93 -2.72 11.93
N LYS A 81 1.95 -3.98 11.53
CA LYS A 81 1.90 -5.07 12.49
C LYS A 81 3.11 -5.01 13.43
N ALA A 82 4.27 -4.74 12.88
CA ALA A 82 5.49 -4.66 13.68
C ALA A 82 5.41 -3.51 14.67
N ARG A 83 4.89 -2.36 14.21
CA ARG A 83 4.77 -1.21 15.11
C ARG A 83 3.80 -1.49 16.23
N ASN A 84 2.71 -2.17 15.91
CA ASN A 84 1.73 -2.48 16.93
C ASN A 84 2.28 -3.47 17.97
N ALA A 85 3.10 -4.39 17.54
CA ALA A 85 3.71 -5.32 18.47
C ALA A 85 4.63 -4.57 19.43
N GLU A 86 5.32 -3.57 18.89
CA GLU A 86 6.22 -2.82 19.71
C GLU A 86 5.46 -1.97 20.72
N LEU A 87 4.41 -1.31 20.27
CA LEU A 87 3.66 -0.50 21.16
C LEU A 87 2.90 -1.29 22.16
N GLY A 88 2.38 -2.35 21.77
CA GLY A 88 1.50 -2.98 22.64
C GLY A 88 2.04 -4.15 23.21
N GLU A 89 3.09 -4.06 23.90
CA GLU A 89 3.56 -5.11 24.55
C GLU A 89 2.52 -5.85 25.02
N ASN A 90 1.46 -5.34 25.29
CA ASN A 90 0.48 -6.09 25.75
C ASN A 90 -0.53 -6.28 24.76
N GLY A 91 -0.43 -5.81 23.63
CA GLY A 91 -1.29 -6.09 22.56
C GLY A 91 -2.77 -6.21 22.82
N SER A 92 -3.25 -5.51 23.81
CA SER A 92 -4.63 -5.66 24.19
C SER A 92 -5.37 -4.35 23.99
N ILE A 93 -6.45 -4.39 23.29
CA ILE A 93 -7.26 -3.20 23.05
C ILE A 93 -8.65 -3.43 23.60
N VAL A 94 -9.14 -2.49 24.36
CA VAL A 94 -10.47 -2.60 24.93
C VAL A 94 -11.41 -1.81 24.04
N LEU A 95 -12.34 -2.47 23.44
CA LEU A 95 -13.25 -1.83 22.51
C LEU A 95 -14.61 -1.44 23.08
N GLY A 96 -14.75 -1.49 24.37
CA GLY A 96 -16.03 -1.15 24.98
C GLY A 96 -16.51 0.21 24.64
N VAL A 97 -15.60 1.11 24.43
CA VAL A 97 -15.98 2.44 24.11
C VAL A 97 -16.70 2.55 22.78
N ILE A 98 -16.35 1.71 21.86
CA ILE A 98 -16.90 1.79 20.56
C ILE A 98 -18.35 1.43 20.53
N GLU A 99 -18.75 0.61 21.45
CA GLU A 99 -20.08 0.20 21.50
C GLU A 99 -21.04 1.33 21.61
N THR A 100 -20.71 2.35 22.27
CA THR A 100 -21.62 3.43 22.46
C THR A 100 -21.97 4.11 21.17
N GLN A 101 -21.10 3.93 20.18
CA GLN A 101 -21.41 4.54 18.98
C GLN A 101 -22.16 3.67 18.13
N ARG A 102 -22.30 2.63 18.33
CA ARG A 102 -22.87 1.63 17.73
C ARG A 102 -23.26 1.49 16.58
N SER A 103 -23.14 1.54 15.90
CA SER A 103 -23.58 1.29 14.74
C SER A 103 -23.36 -0.14 14.54
N GLU A 104 -24.33 -0.88 14.37
CA GLU A 104 -24.20 -2.24 14.11
C GLU A 104 -23.36 -2.52 12.92
N ASN A 105 -23.27 -1.61 11.98
CA ASN A 105 -22.43 -1.83 10.82
C ASN A 105 -21.00 -1.41 11.10
N PHE A 106 -20.83 -0.47 12.01
CA PHE A 106 -19.50 0.03 12.26
C PHE A 106 -18.63 -0.94 13.05
N LEU A 107 -19.16 -1.51 14.10
CA LEU A 107 -18.33 -2.34 14.95
C LEU A 107 -17.83 -3.61 14.28
N PRO A 108 -18.66 -4.38 13.57
CA PRO A 108 -18.15 -5.55 12.90
C PRO A 108 -17.08 -5.22 11.88
N HIS A 109 -17.24 -4.10 11.19
CA HIS A 109 -16.27 -3.68 10.20
C HIS A 109 -14.96 -3.29 10.90
N ALA A 110 -15.04 -2.57 12.00
CA ALA A 110 -13.86 -2.17 12.72
C ALA A 110 -13.12 -3.38 13.28
N LEU A 111 -13.85 -4.37 13.77
CA LEU A 111 -13.21 -5.57 14.29
C LEU A 111 -12.54 -6.35 13.18
N HIS A 112 -13.17 -6.40 12.02
CA HIS A 112 -12.60 -7.09 10.88
C HIS A 112 -11.28 -6.44 10.47
N LEU A 113 -11.27 -5.12 10.39
CA LEU A 113 -10.06 -4.41 10.02
C LEU A 113 -8.96 -4.60 11.06
N LEU A 114 -9.31 -4.59 12.33
CA LEU A 114 -8.33 -4.80 13.36
C LEU A 114 -7.71 -6.18 13.28
N ARG A 115 -8.53 -7.19 13.05
CA ARG A 115 -8.02 -8.53 12.97
C ARG A 115 -7.18 -8.75 11.74
N GLU A 116 -7.56 -8.11 10.65
CA GLU A 116 -6.80 -8.23 9.45
C GLU A 116 -5.47 -7.54 9.53
N ASN A 117 -5.45 -6.35 10.10
CA ASN A 117 -4.24 -5.56 10.15
C ASN A 117 -3.40 -5.82 11.39
N HIS A 118 -4.01 -6.33 12.44
CA HIS A 118 -3.30 -6.53 13.69
C HIS A 118 -3.67 -7.86 14.31
N PRO A 119 -3.33 -8.94 13.66
CA PRO A 119 -3.75 -10.26 14.15
C PRO A 119 -3.15 -10.66 15.47
N ASN A 120 -2.08 -9.99 15.88
CA ASN A 120 -1.47 -10.34 17.14
C ASN A 120 -2.03 -9.55 18.31
N ILE A 121 -2.96 -8.67 18.08
CA ILE A 121 -3.51 -7.89 19.16
C ILE A 121 -4.73 -8.58 19.71
N ARG A 122 -4.75 -8.71 21.03
CA ARG A 122 -5.87 -9.33 21.63
C ARG A 122 -6.94 -8.28 21.83
N ILE A 123 -8.15 -8.55 21.42
CA ILE A 123 -9.23 -7.59 21.49
C ILE A 123 -10.24 -8.05 22.51
N ASP A 124 -10.49 -7.20 23.51
CA ASP A 124 -11.47 -7.51 24.52
C ASP A 124 -12.65 -6.58 24.34
N ILE A 125 -13.81 -7.13 24.19
CA ILE A 125 -15.02 -6.34 24.03
C ILE A 125 -15.80 -6.39 25.31
N ILE A 126 -15.89 -5.27 25.95
CA ILE A 126 -16.56 -5.19 27.20
C ILE A 126 -18.04 -5.39 27.13
N SER A 127 -18.64 -4.90 26.13
CA SER A 127 -20.07 -5.02 26.11
C SER A 127 -20.32 -6.35 25.52
N GLY A 128 -20.92 -7.09 25.88
CA GLY A 128 -21.06 -8.37 25.38
C GLY A 128 -21.95 -8.63 24.27
N ASN A 129 -22.42 -7.72 23.57
CA ASN A 129 -23.24 -8.01 22.54
C ASN A 129 -22.70 -8.25 21.27
N PHE A 130 -21.51 -8.57 21.06
CA PHE A 130 -21.01 -8.73 19.81
C PHE A 130 -20.66 -10.07 19.57
N HIS A 131 -20.76 -10.51 18.55
CA HIS A 131 -20.27 -11.79 18.22
C HIS A 131 -20.10 -11.86 16.87
#